data_5fe0d1e1f42e5a4d54685e5309f643e7
#
_entry.id   5fe0d1e1f42e5a4d54685e5309f643e7
#
_cell.length_a   1.000
_cell.length_b   1.000
_cell.length_c   1.000
_cell.angle_alpha   90.00
_cell.angle_beta   90.00
_cell.angle_gamma   90.00
#
_symmetry.space_group_name_H-M   'P 1'
#
loop_
_entity.id
_entity.type
_entity.pdbx_description
1 polymer ?
#
loop_
_entity_poly.entity_id
_entity_poly.type
_entity_poly.pdbx_seq_one_letter_code
_entity_poly.pdbx_strand_id
1 'polypeptide(L)'
;MLDPNLLRNEPDAVAEKLARRGFKLDVDKLRALEERRKVLQVQTENLQAERNSRSKSIGQAKARGEDIEPLRLEVNKLGEELDQAKAELDVLQAEIRDIALAIPNIPDDSVPVGKDENDNVEVKRWGTPREFDFEVRDHVTLGEMHAGLDFAAAVKLTGSRFVVMKGQIAHLHRALAQFMLDLHTEQHGYSETYVPYLVNHDTLYGTGQLPKFAGDLFHTRPLDEEAASSNYALIPTA
;
A
#
# COMPACT_ATOMS: atom_id res chain seq x y z
N MET A 1 3.66 -5.22 -0.64
CA MET A 1 3.06 -6.48 -1.16
C MET A 1 4.18 -7.43 -1.53
N LEU A 2 4.05 -8.71 -1.20
CA LEU A 2 5.01 -9.74 -1.62
C LEU A 2 4.95 -9.92 -3.14
N ASP A 3 6.06 -10.45 -3.71
CA ASP A 3 6.08 -10.83 -5.13
C ASP A 3 4.98 -11.86 -5.40
N PRO A 4 4.06 -11.60 -6.34
CA PRO A 4 3.02 -12.54 -6.72
C PRO A 4 3.54 -13.89 -7.19
N ASN A 5 4.74 -13.92 -7.79
CA ASN A 5 5.35 -15.19 -8.22
C ASN A 5 5.74 -16.06 -7.03
N LEU A 6 6.19 -15.44 -5.93
CA LEU A 6 6.52 -16.18 -4.71
C LEU A 6 5.26 -16.81 -4.11
N LEU A 7 4.15 -16.07 -4.07
CA LEU A 7 2.87 -16.57 -3.58
C LEU A 7 2.30 -17.70 -4.44
N ARG A 8 2.54 -17.70 -5.76
CA ARG A 8 2.08 -18.74 -6.68
C ARG A 8 2.92 -20.00 -6.62
N ASN A 9 4.24 -19.84 -6.60
CA ASN A 9 5.15 -20.94 -6.80
C ASN A 9 5.58 -21.62 -5.50
N GLU A 10 5.65 -20.85 -4.40
CA GLU A 10 6.19 -21.30 -3.11
C GLU A 10 5.28 -20.94 -1.92
N PRO A 11 3.95 -21.14 -2.00
CA PRO A 11 3.04 -20.67 -0.96
C PRO A 11 3.27 -21.30 0.41
N ASP A 12 3.74 -22.57 0.46
CA ASP A 12 4.05 -23.26 1.72
C ASP A 12 5.28 -22.67 2.39
N ALA A 13 6.35 -22.40 1.64
CA ALA A 13 7.56 -21.77 2.16
C ALA A 13 7.27 -20.34 2.66
N VAL A 14 6.41 -19.61 1.96
CA VAL A 14 5.93 -18.30 2.41
C VAL A 14 5.14 -18.42 3.71
N ALA A 15 4.24 -19.41 3.81
CA ALA A 15 3.44 -19.64 5.01
C ALA A 15 4.32 -19.97 6.22
N GLU A 16 5.34 -20.82 6.05
CA GLU A 16 6.32 -21.17 7.10
C GLU A 16 7.06 -19.93 7.62
N LYS A 17 7.57 -19.08 6.71
CA LYS A 17 8.27 -17.85 7.08
C LYS A 17 7.35 -16.84 7.77
N LEU A 18 6.12 -16.70 7.31
CA LEU A 18 5.13 -15.81 7.91
C LEU A 18 4.65 -16.29 9.29
N ALA A 19 4.64 -17.61 9.53
CA ALA A 19 4.31 -18.18 10.83
C ALA A 19 5.29 -17.73 11.94
N ARG A 20 6.55 -17.44 11.60
CA ARG A 20 7.56 -16.90 12.54
C ARG A 20 7.15 -15.56 13.17
N ARG A 21 6.31 -14.79 12.46
CA ARG A 21 5.75 -13.51 12.96
C ARG A 21 4.29 -13.61 13.38
N GLY A 22 3.78 -14.84 13.61
CA GLY A 22 2.42 -15.10 14.04
C GLY A 22 1.33 -14.93 12.96
N PHE A 23 1.71 -14.77 11.69
CA PHE A 23 0.74 -14.66 10.60
C PHE A 23 0.44 -16.03 9.99
N LYS A 24 -0.85 -16.40 9.94
CA LYS A 24 -1.31 -17.65 9.33
C LYS A 24 -1.81 -17.37 7.91
N LEU A 25 -1.04 -17.81 6.91
CA LEU A 25 -1.46 -17.76 5.51
C LEU A 25 -2.40 -18.92 5.20
N ASP A 26 -3.55 -18.65 4.60
CA ASP A 26 -4.47 -19.66 4.08
C ASP A 26 -4.00 -20.11 2.69
N VAL A 27 -3.09 -21.09 2.70
CA VAL A 27 -2.45 -21.63 1.48
C VAL A 27 -3.47 -22.33 0.57
N ASP A 28 -4.43 -23.05 1.17
CA ASP A 28 -5.42 -23.82 0.40
C ASP A 28 -6.36 -22.87 -0.35
N LYS A 29 -6.82 -21.82 0.31
CA LYS A 29 -7.62 -20.77 -0.34
C LYS A 29 -6.84 -20.11 -1.49
N LEU A 30 -5.58 -19.74 -1.24
CA LEU A 30 -4.76 -19.08 -2.25
C LEU A 30 -4.54 -19.96 -3.48
N ARG A 31 -4.26 -21.25 -3.27
CA ARG A 31 -4.12 -22.23 -4.36
C ARG A 31 -5.40 -22.40 -5.17
N ALA A 32 -6.54 -22.52 -4.50
CA ALA A 32 -7.83 -22.65 -5.17
C ALA A 32 -8.16 -21.44 -6.05
N LEU A 33 -7.88 -20.23 -5.56
CA LEU A 33 -8.09 -19.00 -6.32
C LEU A 33 -7.14 -18.89 -7.51
N GLU A 34 -5.86 -19.22 -7.35
CA GLU A 34 -4.87 -19.19 -8.44
C GLU A 34 -5.17 -20.23 -9.52
N GLU A 35 -5.62 -21.44 -9.15
CA GLU A 35 -6.02 -22.44 -10.13
C GLU A 35 -7.24 -21.99 -10.92
N ARG A 36 -8.26 -21.45 -10.25
CA ARG A 36 -9.44 -20.86 -10.92
C ARG A 36 -9.05 -19.71 -11.85
N ARG A 37 -8.14 -18.83 -11.40
CA ARG A 37 -7.63 -17.73 -12.23
C ARG A 37 -6.97 -18.25 -13.51
N LYS A 38 -6.15 -19.29 -13.39
CA LYS A 38 -5.47 -19.92 -14.54
C LYS A 38 -6.46 -20.49 -15.55
N VAL A 39 -7.49 -21.18 -15.07
CA VAL A 39 -8.55 -21.74 -15.94
C VAL A 39 -9.28 -20.62 -16.68
N LEU A 40 -9.74 -19.58 -15.97
CA LEU A 40 -10.45 -18.45 -16.56
C LEU A 40 -9.57 -17.65 -17.52
N GLN A 41 -8.29 -17.49 -17.22
CA GLN A 41 -7.34 -16.82 -18.11
C GLN A 41 -7.21 -17.56 -19.44
N VAL A 42 -6.99 -18.89 -19.41
CA VAL A 42 -6.89 -19.72 -20.61
C VAL A 42 -8.21 -19.68 -21.40
N GLN A 43 -9.35 -19.76 -20.72
CA GLN A 43 -10.66 -19.63 -21.36
C GLN A 43 -10.82 -18.28 -22.07
N THR A 44 -10.47 -17.17 -21.42
CA THR A 44 -10.54 -15.82 -21.98
C THR A 44 -9.63 -15.67 -23.21
N GLU A 45 -8.40 -16.21 -23.15
CA GLU A 45 -7.46 -16.20 -24.27
C GLU A 45 -7.98 -17.02 -25.46
N ASN A 46 -8.56 -18.18 -25.23
CA ASN A 46 -9.16 -19.03 -26.27
C ASN A 46 -10.36 -18.34 -26.93
N LEU A 47 -11.30 -17.78 -26.14
CA LEU A 47 -12.45 -17.02 -26.65
C LEU A 47 -12.00 -15.82 -27.48
N GLN A 48 -10.98 -15.10 -27.03
CA GLN A 48 -10.41 -13.98 -27.77
C GLN A 48 -9.81 -14.41 -29.12
N ALA A 49 -9.05 -15.52 -29.12
CA ALA A 49 -8.44 -16.08 -30.32
C ALA A 49 -9.51 -16.56 -31.31
N GLU A 50 -10.54 -17.26 -30.84
CA GLU A 50 -11.64 -17.74 -31.67
C GLU A 50 -12.45 -16.59 -32.25
N ARG A 51 -12.83 -15.58 -31.45
CA ARG A 51 -13.51 -14.38 -31.91
C ARG A 51 -12.70 -13.67 -33.00
N ASN A 52 -11.39 -13.53 -32.82
CA ASN A 52 -10.51 -12.90 -33.81
C ASN A 52 -10.46 -13.70 -35.12
N SER A 53 -10.40 -15.04 -35.02
CA SER A 53 -10.42 -15.93 -36.19
C SER A 53 -11.73 -15.83 -36.96
N ARG A 54 -12.87 -15.91 -36.27
CA ARG A 54 -14.21 -15.78 -36.86
C ARG A 54 -14.41 -14.40 -37.47
N SER A 55 -13.93 -13.33 -36.84
CA SER A 55 -13.99 -11.99 -37.41
C SER A 55 -13.23 -11.86 -38.76
N LYS A 56 -12.10 -12.52 -38.90
CA LYS A 56 -11.36 -12.59 -40.17
C LYS A 56 -12.15 -13.35 -41.24
N SER A 57 -12.85 -14.44 -40.84
CA SER A 57 -13.69 -15.22 -41.76
C SER A 57 -14.85 -14.40 -42.33
N ILE A 58 -15.44 -13.46 -41.58
CA ILE A 58 -16.47 -12.51 -42.09
C ILE A 58 -15.92 -11.70 -43.26
N GLY A 59 -14.69 -11.16 -43.12
CA GLY A 59 -14.03 -10.39 -44.18
C GLY A 59 -13.85 -11.23 -45.48
N GLN A 60 -13.44 -12.49 -45.34
CA GLN A 60 -13.24 -13.42 -46.45
C GLN A 60 -14.58 -13.82 -47.10
N ALA A 61 -15.61 -14.14 -46.30
CA ALA A 61 -16.94 -14.47 -46.80
C ALA A 61 -17.57 -13.29 -47.55
N LYS A 62 -17.44 -12.06 -47.04
CA LYS A 62 -17.89 -10.84 -47.70
C LYS A 62 -17.20 -10.62 -49.05
N ALA A 63 -15.89 -10.88 -49.13
CA ALA A 63 -15.14 -10.77 -50.39
C ALA A 63 -15.59 -11.80 -51.45
N ARG A 64 -16.14 -12.97 -51.01
CA ARG A 64 -16.70 -14.00 -51.90
C ARG A 64 -18.17 -13.84 -52.19
N GLY A 65 -18.85 -12.82 -51.66
CA GLY A 65 -20.30 -12.56 -51.84
C GLY A 65 -21.18 -13.56 -51.05
N GLU A 66 -20.65 -14.25 -50.05
CA GLU A 66 -21.41 -15.20 -49.23
C GLU A 66 -22.24 -14.47 -48.16
N ASP A 67 -23.29 -15.14 -47.65
CA ASP A 67 -24.08 -14.62 -46.52
C ASP A 67 -23.24 -14.59 -45.25
N ILE A 68 -23.11 -13.40 -44.67
CA ILE A 68 -22.27 -13.19 -43.46
C ILE A 68 -23.08 -13.17 -42.16
N GLU A 69 -24.43 -13.19 -42.23
CA GLU A 69 -25.26 -13.08 -41.02
C GLU A 69 -25.03 -14.22 -40.00
N PRO A 70 -24.88 -15.50 -40.41
CA PRO A 70 -24.56 -16.56 -39.46
C PRO A 70 -23.22 -16.34 -38.72
N LEU A 71 -22.19 -15.89 -39.45
CA LEU A 71 -20.87 -15.60 -38.89
C LEU A 71 -20.92 -14.39 -37.94
N ARG A 72 -21.74 -13.37 -38.23
CA ARG A 72 -21.95 -12.23 -37.34
C ARG A 72 -22.62 -12.62 -36.05
N LEU A 73 -23.61 -13.51 -36.08
CA LEU A 73 -24.27 -14.02 -34.88
C LEU A 73 -23.29 -14.82 -34.03
N GLU A 74 -22.45 -15.67 -34.64
CA GLU A 74 -21.39 -16.40 -33.91
C GLU A 74 -20.40 -15.43 -33.24
N VAL A 75 -19.90 -14.43 -33.94
CA VAL A 75 -18.97 -13.43 -33.41
C VAL A 75 -19.58 -12.62 -32.28
N ASN A 76 -20.87 -12.27 -32.40
CA ASN A 76 -21.56 -11.57 -31.30
C ASN A 76 -21.66 -12.44 -30.04
N LYS A 77 -22.08 -13.71 -30.21
CA LYS A 77 -22.14 -14.66 -29.09
C LYS A 77 -20.78 -14.88 -28.42
N LEU A 78 -19.73 -15.08 -29.23
CA LEU A 78 -18.35 -15.16 -28.72
C LEU A 78 -17.92 -13.87 -28.01
N GLY A 79 -18.41 -12.71 -28.47
CA GLY A 79 -18.20 -11.41 -27.80
C GLY A 79 -18.81 -11.38 -26.40
N GLU A 80 -20.06 -11.79 -26.28
CA GLU A 80 -20.78 -11.83 -25.00
C GLU A 80 -20.12 -12.82 -24.01
N GLU A 81 -19.77 -14.03 -24.49
CA GLU A 81 -19.06 -15.03 -23.68
C GLU A 81 -17.67 -14.54 -23.23
N LEU A 82 -16.95 -13.84 -24.09
CA LEU A 82 -15.66 -13.24 -23.77
C LEU A 82 -15.78 -12.13 -22.73
N ASP A 83 -16.77 -11.25 -22.88
CA ASP A 83 -16.99 -10.14 -21.95
C ASP A 83 -17.39 -10.67 -20.55
N GLN A 84 -18.20 -11.74 -20.50
CA GLN A 84 -18.52 -12.42 -19.24
C GLN A 84 -17.27 -13.05 -18.60
N ALA A 85 -16.47 -13.80 -19.39
CA ALA A 85 -15.26 -14.46 -18.88
C ALA A 85 -14.25 -13.42 -18.37
N LYS A 86 -14.11 -12.27 -19.05
CA LYS A 86 -13.27 -11.15 -18.58
C LYS A 86 -13.77 -10.57 -17.27
N ALA A 87 -15.06 -10.31 -17.15
CA ALA A 87 -15.63 -9.78 -15.92
C ALA A 87 -15.41 -10.73 -14.74
N GLU A 88 -15.58 -12.05 -14.93
CA GLU A 88 -15.31 -13.04 -13.91
C GLU A 88 -13.81 -13.08 -13.54
N LEU A 89 -12.92 -12.97 -14.52
CA LEU A 89 -11.48 -12.94 -14.31
C LEU A 89 -11.05 -11.69 -13.53
N ASP A 90 -11.61 -10.52 -13.85
CA ASP A 90 -11.33 -9.26 -13.16
C ASP A 90 -11.75 -9.31 -11.69
N VAL A 91 -12.94 -9.86 -11.39
CA VAL A 91 -13.40 -10.06 -10.01
C VAL A 91 -12.47 -10.98 -9.22
N LEU A 92 -12.06 -12.09 -9.84
CA LEU A 92 -11.16 -13.06 -9.21
C LEU A 92 -9.76 -12.48 -8.98
N GLN A 93 -9.24 -11.71 -9.93
CA GLN A 93 -7.96 -11.03 -9.80
C GLN A 93 -8.00 -9.96 -8.69
N ALA A 94 -9.11 -9.24 -8.54
CA ALA A 94 -9.31 -8.31 -7.45
C ALA A 94 -9.29 -9.03 -6.08
N GLU A 95 -9.98 -10.16 -5.94
CA GLU A 95 -9.96 -10.95 -4.70
C GLU A 95 -8.53 -11.41 -4.35
N ILE A 96 -7.80 -11.95 -5.32
CA ILE A 96 -6.40 -12.38 -5.11
C ILE A 96 -5.52 -11.20 -4.71
N ARG A 97 -5.70 -10.05 -5.34
CA ARG A 97 -4.96 -8.81 -5.04
C ARG A 97 -5.25 -8.34 -3.61
N ASP A 98 -6.50 -8.34 -3.17
CA ASP A 98 -6.88 -7.93 -1.83
C ASP A 98 -6.26 -8.82 -0.76
N ILE A 99 -6.24 -10.15 -0.99
CA ILE A 99 -5.54 -11.09 -0.12
C ILE A 99 -4.04 -10.76 -0.09
N ALA A 100 -3.40 -10.57 -1.24
CA ALA A 100 -1.97 -10.30 -1.34
C ALA A 100 -1.56 -8.98 -0.66
N LEU A 101 -2.42 -7.95 -0.73
CA LEU A 101 -2.22 -6.66 -0.05
C LEU A 101 -2.28 -6.77 1.48
N ALA A 102 -3.05 -7.72 2.00
CA ALA A 102 -3.17 -7.96 3.44
C ALA A 102 -2.00 -8.79 4.01
N ILE A 103 -1.24 -9.50 3.17
CA ILE A 103 -0.11 -10.32 3.61
C ILE A 103 1.05 -9.41 4.05
N PRO A 104 1.58 -9.57 5.28
CA PRO A 104 2.75 -8.82 5.73
C PRO A 104 4.03 -9.27 5.04
N ASN A 105 5.09 -8.47 5.14
CA ASN A 105 6.40 -8.85 4.61
C ASN A 105 6.98 -10.08 5.35
N ILE A 106 7.73 -10.90 4.62
CA ILE A 106 8.50 -12.00 5.18
C ILE A 106 9.64 -11.40 6.02
N PRO A 107 9.82 -11.84 7.27
CA PRO A 107 10.96 -11.42 8.08
C PRO A 107 12.26 -12.01 7.51
N ASP A 108 13.35 -11.27 7.64
CA ASP A 108 14.70 -11.79 7.36
C ASP A 108 15.01 -12.97 8.28
N ASP A 109 15.85 -13.90 7.82
CA ASP A 109 16.17 -15.10 8.57
C ASP A 109 16.95 -14.81 9.86
N SER A 110 17.65 -13.68 9.93
CA SER A 110 18.36 -13.19 11.13
C SER A 110 17.44 -12.65 12.22
N VAL A 111 16.18 -12.34 11.91
CA VAL A 111 15.23 -11.81 12.89
C VAL A 111 14.81 -12.91 13.85
N PRO A 112 14.97 -12.73 15.18
CA PRO A 112 14.54 -13.72 16.16
C PRO A 112 13.02 -13.89 16.16
N VAL A 113 12.56 -15.08 16.54
CA VAL A 113 11.14 -15.31 16.78
C VAL A 113 10.77 -14.70 18.12
N GLY A 114 9.75 -13.84 18.14
CA GLY A 114 9.31 -13.15 19.34
C GLY A 114 7.87 -12.67 19.24
N LYS A 115 7.32 -12.21 20.36
CA LYS A 115 5.95 -11.69 20.47
C LYS A 115 5.92 -10.18 20.54
N ASP A 116 6.91 -9.58 21.21
CA ASP A 116 6.99 -8.14 21.45
C ASP A 116 8.45 -7.68 21.54
N GLU A 117 8.66 -6.43 21.90
CA GLU A 117 9.96 -5.78 22.01
C GLU A 117 10.92 -6.41 23.05
N ASN A 118 10.41 -7.16 24.01
CA ASN A 118 11.25 -7.84 25.02
C ASN A 118 12.00 -9.03 24.42
N ASP A 119 11.55 -9.56 23.29
CA ASP A 119 12.21 -10.63 22.56
C ASP A 119 13.28 -10.11 21.58
N ASN A 120 13.45 -8.78 21.47
CA ASN A 120 14.46 -8.18 20.60
C ASN A 120 15.87 -8.51 21.09
N VAL A 121 16.74 -8.83 20.12
CA VAL A 121 18.16 -9.08 20.39
C VAL A 121 18.97 -7.84 20.02
N GLU A 122 19.75 -7.33 20.98
CA GLU A 122 20.65 -6.20 20.71
C GLU A 122 21.75 -6.61 19.72
N VAL A 123 21.73 -6.04 18.51
CA VAL A 123 22.69 -6.35 17.44
C VAL A 123 23.99 -5.56 17.61
N LYS A 124 23.91 -4.32 18.08
CA LYS A 124 25.07 -3.44 18.22
C LYS A 124 24.79 -2.37 19.27
N ARG A 125 25.79 -2.15 20.13
CA ARG A 125 25.83 -1.00 21.03
C ARG A 125 26.96 -0.07 20.65
N TRP A 126 26.67 1.24 20.61
CA TRP A 126 27.66 2.27 20.35
C TRP A 126 27.58 3.36 21.40
N GLY A 127 28.76 3.77 21.90
CA GLY A 127 28.89 4.79 22.95
C GLY A 127 28.44 4.30 24.32
N THR A 128 28.54 5.20 25.29
CA THR A 128 28.11 5.01 26.67
C THR A 128 27.11 6.11 27.01
N PRO A 129 25.88 5.77 27.44
CA PRO A 129 24.94 6.77 27.91
C PRO A 129 25.55 7.59 29.06
N ARG A 130 25.30 8.90 29.00
CA ARG A 130 25.77 9.79 30.06
C ARG A 130 24.96 9.52 31.33
N GLU A 131 25.68 9.33 32.46
CA GLU A 131 25.06 9.32 33.77
C GLU A 131 24.95 10.75 34.30
N PHE A 132 23.85 11.06 34.98
CA PHE A 132 23.58 12.36 35.55
C PHE A 132 23.53 12.23 37.10
N ASP A 133 24.07 13.21 37.78
CA ASP A 133 24.05 13.34 39.25
C ASP A 133 22.81 14.07 39.79
N PHE A 134 21.83 14.30 38.91
CA PHE A 134 20.57 14.96 39.22
C PHE A 134 19.38 14.16 38.63
N GLU A 135 18.19 14.45 39.14
CA GLU A 135 16.96 13.84 38.63
C GLU A 135 16.69 14.26 37.17
N VAL A 136 16.71 13.28 36.25
CA VAL A 136 16.45 13.50 34.82
C VAL A 136 14.98 13.73 34.62
N ARG A 137 14.63 14.80 33.89
CA ARG A 137 13.25 15.13 33.48
C ARG A 137 13.02 14.81 32.03
N ASP A 138 11.83 14.37 31.73
CA ASP A 138 11.42 14.11 30.34
C ASP A 138 11.18 15.40 29.54
N HIS A 139 11.02 15.28 28.23
CA HIS A 139 10.82 16.41 27.33
C HIS A 139 9.49 17.14 27.56
N VAL A 140 8.45 16.48 28.05
CA VAL A 140 7.16 17.10 28.36
C VAL A 140 7.33 18.03 29.54
N THR A 141 7.87 17.52 30.64
CA THR A 141 8.16 18.30 31.87
C THR A 141 9.02 19.52 31.56
N LEU A 142 10.12 19.33 30.80
CA LEU A 142 11.00 20.43 30.42
C LEU A 142 10.30 21.46 29.53
N GLY A 143 9.51 21.01 28.58
CA GLY A 143 8.78 21.88 27.67
C GLY A 143 7.70 22.72 28.38
N GLU A 144 6.99 22.14 29.34
CA GLU A 144 6.00 22.85 30.16
C GLU A 144 6.65 23.84 31.13
N MET A 145 7.75 23.45 31.79
CA MET A 145 8.51 24.35 32.67
C MET A 145 8.96 25.64 32.00
N HIS A 146 9.31 25.56 30.71
CA HIS A 146 9.71 26.71 29.90
C HIS A 146 8.57 27.35 29.13
N ALA A 147 7.32 26.94 29.39
CA ALA A 147 6.12 27.39 28.67
C ALA A 147 6.26 27.28 27.12
N GLY A 148 7.14 26.42 26.67
CA GLY A 148 7.47 26.22 25.24
C GLY A 148 6.65 25.15 24.55
N LEU A 149 6.15 24.16 25.30
CA LEU A 149 5.21 23.13 24.82
C LEU A 149 3.87 23.32 25.54
N ASP A 150 2.78 23.39 24.79
CA ASP A 150 1.42 23.57 25.32
C ASP A 150 0.49 22.49 24.79
N PHE A 151 0.43 21.39 25.50
CA PHE A 151 -0.43 20.25 25.16
C PHE A 151 -1.91 20.56 25.44
N ALA A 152 -2.22 21.37 26.45
CA ALA A 152 -3.60 21.72 26.77
C ALA A 152 -4.24 22.57 25.63
N ALA A 153 -3.49 23.52 25.07
CA ALA A 153 -3.94 24.26 23.90
C ALA A 153 -4.09 23.35 22.67
N ALA A 154 -3.15 22.42 22.45
CA ALA A 154 -3.21 21.48 21.34
C ALA A 154 -4.45 20.59 21.40
N VAL A 155 -4.83 20.09 22.57
CA VAL A 155 -6.04 19.27 22.77
C VAL A 155 -7.29 20.05 22.37
N LYS A 156 -7.37 21.36 22.70
CA LYS A 156 -8.50 22.20 22.30
C LYS A 156 -8.57 22.44 20.79
N LEU A 157 -7.42 22.53 20.13
CA LEU A 157 -7.34 22.80 18.68
C LEU A 157 -7.59 21.56 17.85
N THR A 158 -7.03 20.42 18.26
CA THR A 158 -6.96 19.24 17.37
C THR A 158 -7.25 17.92 18.08
N GLY A 159 -6.94 17.81 19.38
CA GLY A 159 -7.07 16.56 20.14
C GLY A 159 -5.75 16.09 20.74
N SER A 160 -5.73 14.83 21.23
CA SER A 160 -4.54 14.22 21.81
C SER A 160 -3.45 13.98 20.75
N ARG A 161 -2.19 13.86 21.20
CA ARG A 161 -1.00 13.60 20.36
C ARG A 161 -0.58 14.76 19.45
N PHE A 162 -1.10 15.97 19.72
CA PHE A 162 -0.64 17.21 19.10
C PHE A 162 0.04 18.10 20.13
N VAL A 163 0.85 19.03 19.67
CA VAL A 163 1.55 19.99 20.52
C VAL A 163 1.50 21.38 19.90
N VAL A 164 1.33 22.39 20.74
CA VAL A 164 1.54 23.80 20.37
C VAL A 164 2.91 24.20 20.90
N MET A 165 3.80 24.60 20.01
CA MET A 165 5.14 25.09 20.34
C MET A 165 5.14 26.61 20.39
N LYS A 166 5.80 27.20 21.41
CA LYS A 166 5.84 28.67 21.62
C LYS A 166 7.28 29.15 21.86
N GLY A 167 7.50 30.44 21.54
CA GLY A 167 8.75 31.13 21.85
C GLY A 167 10.02 30.45 21.34
N GLN A 168 10.97 30.24 22.22
CA GLN A 168 12.28 29.67 21.88
C GLN A 168 12.19 28.20 21.40
N ILE A 169 11.23 27.41 21.90
CA ILE A 169 11.03 26.03 21.44
C ILE A 169 10.56 26.01 20.00
N ALA A 170 9.59 26.87 19.62
CA ALA A 170 9.15 27.00 18.24
C ALA A 170 10.29 27.45 17.31
N HIS A 171 11.12 28.38 17.80
CA HIS A 171 12.31 28.81 17.04
C HIS A 171 13.32 27.69 16.87
N LEU A 172 13.62 26.93 17.94
CA LEU A 172 14.53 25.79 17.89
C LEU A 172 14.02 24.71 16.91
N HIS A 173 12.73 24.38 16.95
CA HIS A 173 12.13 23.43 16.02
C HIS A 173 12.38 23.82 14.55
N ARG A 174 12.13 25.09 14.21
CA ARG A 174 12.38 25.60 12.86
C ARG A 174 13.88 25.60 12.50
N ALA A 175 14.74 25.97 13.44
CA ALA A 175 16.19 25.98 13.23
C ALA A 175 16.73 24.56 12.98
N LEU A 176 16.23 23.56 13.72
CA LEU A 176 16.60 22.15 13.49
C LEU A 176 16.12 21.64 12.14
N ALA A 177 14.91 21.97 11.73
CA ALA A 177 14.42 21.59 10.41
C ALA A 177 15.31 22.15 9.29
N GLN A 178 15.65 23.44 9.38
CA GLN A 178 16.55 24.09 8.42
C GLN A 178 17.96 23.43 8.42
N PHE A 179 18.52 23.22 9.59
CA PHE A 179 19.82 22.56 9.74
C PHE A 179 19.86 21.18 9.08
N MET A 180 18.79 20.37 9.29
CA MET A 180 18.73 19.03 8.67
C MET A 180 18.62 19.11 7.15
N LEU A 181 17.82 20.01 6.60
CA LEU A 181 17.67 20.22 5.18
C LEU A 181 19.01 20.66 4.54
N ASP A 182 19.68 21.65 5.11
CA ASP A 182 20.95 22.15 4.63
C ASP A 182 22.04 21.06 4.66
N LEU A 183 22.10 20.30 5.76
CA LEU A 183 23.07 19.19 5.87
C LEU A 183 22.87 18.13 4.78
N HIS A 184 21.63 17.74 4.53
CA HIS A 184 21.34 16.71 3.54
C HIS A 184 21.55 17.18 2.10
N THR A 185 21.18 18.41 1.80
CA THR A 185 21.35 18.97 0.45
C THR A 185 22.79 19.34 0.14
N GLU A 186 23.54 19.91 1.10
CA GLU A 186 24.91 20.38 0.87
C GLU A 186 25.98 19.29 1.04
N GLN A 187 25.78 18.36 2.00
CA GLN A 187 26.82 17.38 2.35
C GLN A 187 26.50 15.96 1.87
N HIS A 188 25.22 15.59 1.81
CA HIS A 188 24.83 14.22 1.47
C HIS A 188 24.32 14.08 0.02
N GLY A 189 24.33 15.16 -0.77
CA GLY A 189 23.97 15.13 -2.19
C GLY A 189 22.48 14.88 -2.48
N TYR A 190 21.60 15.10 -1.51
CA TYR A 190 20.16 15.04 -1.76
C TYR A 190 19.67 16.28 -2.50
N SER A 191 18.60 16.12 -3.26
CA SER A 191 17.90 17.24 -3.90
C SER A 191 16.69 17.60 -3.09
N GLU A 192 16.60 18.84 -2.61
CA GLU A 192 15.41 19.32 -1.90
C GLU A 192 14.22 19.34 -2.84
N THR A 193 13.11 18.72 -2.41
CA THR A 193 11.90 18.62 -3.21
C THR A 193 10.69 18.94 -2.34
N TYR A 194 9.91 19.93 -2.75
CA TYR A 194 8.65 20.27 -2.12
C TYR A 194 7.50 19.52 -2.80
N VAL A 195 6.78 18.72 -2.04
CA VAL A 195 5.67 17.88 -2.54
C VAL A 195 4.34 18.29 -1.90
N PRO A 196 3.18 17.99 -2.54
CA PRO A 196 1.89 18.17 -1.90
C PRO A 196 1.74 17.31 -0.65
N TYR A 197 1.14 17.87 0.40
CA TYR A 197 0.83 17.12 1.63
C TYR A 197 -0.48 16.32 1.53
N LEU A 198 -1.34 16.69 0.57
CA LEU A 198 -2.54 15.94 0.21
C LEU A 198 -2.24 15.11 -1.04
N VAL A 199 -2.42 13.81 -0.94
CA VAL A 199 -2.17 12.86 -2.03
C VAL A 199 -3.40 12.01 -2.30
N ASN A 200 -3.52 11.52 -3.52
CA ASN A 200 -4.58 10.59 -3.90
C ASN A 200 -4.33 9.19 -3.32
N HIS A 201 -5.36 8.35 -3.36
CA HIS A 201 -5.28 6.99 -2.83
C HIS A 201 -4.28 6.11 -3.57
N ASP A 202 -4.11 6.28 -4.88
CA ASP A 202 -3.15 5.49 -5.68
C ASP A 202 -1.71 5.70 -5.21
N THR A 203 -1.36 6.93 -4.81
CA THR A 203 -0.06 7.23 -4.19
C THR A 203 0.13 6.44 -2.90
N LEU A 204 -0.91 6.38 -2.04
CA LEU A 204 -0.87 5.67 -0.76
C LEU A 204 -0.86 4.13 -0.93
N TYR A 205 -1.45 3.61 -2.00
CA TYR A 205 -1.28 2.21 -2.40
C TYR A 205 0.16 1.94 -2.85
N GLY A 206 0.74 2.84 -3.64
CA GLY A 206 2.11 2.73 -4.12
C GLY A 206 3.15 2.71 -3.00
N THR A 207 2.93 3.48 -1.94
CA THR A 207 3.81 3.56 -0.76
C THR A 207 3.46 2.54 0.33
N GLY A 208 2.40 1.74 0.16
CA GLY A 208 2.02 0.63 1.05
C GLY A 208 1.23 1.02 2.30
N GLN A 209 0.76 2.27 2.42
CA GLN A 209 -0.14 2.68 3.50
C GLN A 209 -1.54 2.09 3.32
N LEU A 210 -2.05 2.09 2.09
CA LEU A 210 -3.34 1.48 1.79
C LEU A 210 -3.18 0.05 1.25
N PRO A 211 -4.16 -0.80 1.50
CA PRO A 211 -5.38 -0.59 2.31
C PRO A 211 -5.14 -0.77 3.82
N LYS A 212 -4.01 -1.33 4.23
CA LYS A 212 -3.75 -1.87 5.57
C LYS A 212 -3.84 -0.82 6.69
N PHE A 213 -3.34 0.38 6.44
CA PHE A 213 -3.26 1.46 7.42
C PHE A 213 -4.27 2.58 7.16
N ALA A 214 -5.38 2.27 6.48
CA ALA A 214 -6.42 3.27 6.19
C ALA A 214 -6.95 3.99 7.43
N GLY A 215 -7.08 3.26 8.56
CA GLY A 215 -7.54 3.82 9.83
C GLY A 215 -6.55 4.77 10.51
N ASP A 216 -5.29 4.79 10.08
CA ASP A 216 -4.25 5.65 10.64
C ASP A 216 -4.07 6.95 9.85
N LEU A 217 -4.82 7.12 8.76
CA LEU A 217 -4.72 8.26 7.85
C LEU A 217 -5.81 9.30 8.12
N PHE A 218 -5.47 10.58 7.93
CA PHE A 218 -6.44 11.67 7.86
C PHE A 218 -6.98 11.79 6.44
N HIS A 219 -8.16 11.25 6.21
CA HIS A 219 -8.84 11.34 4.92
C HIS A 219 -9.61 12.65 4.79
N THR A 220 -9.61 13.24 3.60
CA THR A 220 -10.48 14.36 3.27
C THR A 220 -11.83 13.83 2.80
N ARG A 221 -12.89 14.58 3.11
CA ARG A 221 -14.22 14.32 2.60
C ARG A 221 -14.69 15.55 1.81
N PRO A 222 -14.94 15.42 0.50
CA PRO A 222 -15.56 16.50 -0.27
C PRO A 222 -16.90 16.89 0.33
N LEU A 223 -17.23 18.18 0.32
CA LEU A 223 -18.53 18.69 0.74
C LEU A 223 -19.60 18.45 -0.33
N ASP A 224 -19.19 18.34 -1.57
CA ASP A 224 -20.05 18.09 -2.72
C ASP A 224 -19.98 16.63 -3.14
N GLU A 225 -21.12 15.93 -3.25
CA GLU A 225 -21.19 14.54 -3.63
C GLU A 225 -20.72 14.29 -5.08
N GLU A 226 -20.86 15.28 -5.98
CA GLU A 226 -20.34 15.18 -7.35
C GLU A 226 -18.79 15.17 -7.39
N ALA A 227 -18.13 15.75 -6.39
CA ALA A 227 -16.68 15.73 -6.24
C ALA A 227 -16.16 14.49 -5.49
N ALA A 228 -17.02 13.54 -5.12
CA ALA A 228 -16.67 12.36 -4.32
C ALA A 228 -15.65 11.40 -4.99
N SER A 229 -15.35 11.60 -6.28
CA SER A 229 -14.31 10.84 -6.99
C SER A 229 -12.87 11.22 -6.59
N SER A 230 -12.67 12.34 -5.90
CA SER A 230 -11.35 12.82 -5.47
C SER A 230 -11.15 12.63 -3.98
N ASN A 231 -10.93 11.38 -3.59
CA ASN A 231 -10.52 11.06 -2.23
C ASN A 231 -9.03 11.34 -2.06
N TYR A 232 -8.71 12.30 -1.20
CA TYR A 232 -7.34 12.59 -0.78
C TYR A 232 -7.14 12.21 0.68
N ALA A 233 -5.90 12.00 1.05
CA ALA A 233 -5.49 11.91 2.44
C ALA A 233 -4.23 12.72 2.70
N LEU A 234 -4.01 13.13 3.94
CA LEU A 234 -2.73 13.70 4.36
C LEU A 234 -1.67 12.61 4.36
N ILE A 235 -0.47 12.92 3.87
CA ILE A 235 0.68 12.02 3.97
C ILE A 235 0.99 11.76 5.45
N PRO A 236 1.14 10.49 5.89
CA PRO A 236 1.37 10.17 7.31
C PRO A 236 2.82 10.36 7.74
N THR A 237 3.75 10.25 6.78
CA THR A 237 5.20 10.33 7.01
C THR A 237 5.91 10.63 5.71
N ALA A 238 7.11 11.14 5.81
CA ALA A 238 8.02 11.38 4.69
C ALA A 238 9.00 10.21 4.52
#